data_241b19248ed360024446a965ecdf8441
#
_entry.id   241b19248ed360024446a965ecdf8441
#
_cell.length_a   1.000
_cell.length_b   1.000
_cell.length_c   1.000
_cell.angle_alpha   90.00
_cell.angle_beta   90.00
_cell.angle_gamma   90.00
#
_symmetry.space_group_name_H-M   'P 1'
#
loop_
_entity.id
_entity.type
_entity.pdbx_description
1 polymer ?
#
loop_
_entity_poly.entity_id
_entity_poly.type
_entity_poly.pdbx_seq_one_letter_code
_entity_poly.pdbx_strand_id
1 'polypeptide(L)'
;YLNGQRVELRGLNRHQSFAYMGYAMPDSIQQLDAQILKKELGCNAVRTAHCPQSPAFLDACDELGLLVFTEMPGWQHIGDEVWKAQALQNCREMVCQCRNHPSVFLWGARVSGSADDEAFYKRTNEAIRRLDPTRPTAGARNFRKSQLLEDVYAYNDYSYRGRGAACEARSAVTPDTRKGYLISEFGGQQ
;
A
#
# COMPACT_ATOMS: atom_id res chain seq x y z
N TYR A 1 -12.09 -9.40 7.22
CA TYR A 1 -13.34 -9.73 6.54
C TYR A 1 -13.59 -8.70 5.45
N LEU A 2 -13.98 -9.15 4.26
CA LEU A 2 -14.43 -8.31 3.16
C LEU A 2 -15.87 -8.73 2.84
N ASN A 3 -16.81 -7.78 2.89
CA ASN A 3 -18.23 -8.07 2.67
C ASN A 3 -18.77 -9.25 3.53
N GLY A 4 -18.34 -9.33 4.79
CA GLY A 4 -18.76 -10.38 5.74
C GLY A 4 -18.02 -11.72 5.58
N GLN A 5 -17.19 -11.89 4.56
CA GLN A 5 -16.40 -13.10 4.35
C GLN A 5 -14.96 -12.93 4.85
N ARG A 6 -14.40 -14.00 5.45
CA ARG A 6 -12.99 -14.01 5.85
C ARG A 6 -12.12 -14.04 4.59
N VAL A 7 -11.21 -13.09 4.49
CA VAL A 7 -10.22 -13.01 3.41
C VAL A 7 -8.83 -13.17 4.00
N GLU A 8 -8.04 -14.03 3.39
CA GLU A 8 -6.61 -14.11 3.60
C GLU A 8 -5.89 -13.45 2.42
N LEU A 9 -5.18 -12.37 2.70
CA LEU A 9 -4.48 -11.61 1.66
C LEU A 9 -3.20 -12.33 1.25
N ARG A 10 -3.07 -12.62 -0.03
CA ARG A 10 -1.88 -13.19 -0.67
C ARG A 10 -1.54 -12.34 -1.88
N GLY A 11 -0.42 -11.64 -1.80
CA GLY A 11 -0.10 -10.65 -2.82
C GLY A 11 1.38 -10.33 -2.92
N LEU A 12 1.67 -9.48 -3.87
CA LEU A 12 3.01 -8.97 -4.14
C LEU A 12 2.99 -7.44 -4.14
N ASN A 13 4.18 -6.85 -4.01
CA ASN A 13 4.38 -5.42 -4.26
C ASN A 13 4.70 -5.23 -5.74
N ARG A 14 3.98 -4.32 -6.39
CA ARG A 14 4.17 -3.99 -7.79
C ARG A 14 4.77 -2.60 -7.95
N HIS A 15 5.89 -2.51 -8.65
CA HIS A 15 6.37 -1.27 -9.23
C HIS A 15 5.88 -1.17 -10.67
N GLN A 16 5.42 0.02 -11.10
CA GLN A 16 4.95 0.24 -12.47
C GLN A 16 6.15 0.40 -13.41
N SER A 17 6.83 -0.71 -13.66
CA SER A 17 7.99 -0.73 -14.54
C SER A 17 8.10 -2.08 -15.25
N PHE A 18 8.48 -2.06 -16.54
CA PHE A 18 8.60 -3.26 -17.35
C PHE A 18 9.93 -3.26 -18.13
N ALA A 19 10.44 -4.46 -18.41
CA ALA A 19 11.69 -4.61 -19.14
C ALA A 19 11.64 -3.86 -20.48
N TYR A 20 12.69 -3.14 -20.80
CA TYR A 20 12.90 -2.30 -21.99
C TYR A 20 12.03 -1.03 -22.09
N MET A 21 10.93 -0.92 -21.33
CA MET A 21 10.00 0.21 -21.41
C MET A 21 10.12 1.14 -20.19
N GLY A 22 10.65 0.65 -19.07
CA GLY A 22 10.65 1.38 -17.81
C GLY A 22 9.22 1.75 -17.38
N TYR A 23 9.01 3.00 -16.99
CA TYR A 23 7.69 3.50 -16.56
C TYR A 23 6.74 3.83 -17.73
N ALA A 24 7.20 3.86 -18.98
CA ALA A 24 6.38 4.15 -20.15
C ALA A 24 5.60 2.92 -20.63
N MET A 25 4.97 2.21 -19.71
CA MET A 25 4.20 1.01 -19.98
C MET A 25 2.87 1.36 -20.69
N PRO A 26 2.58 0.79 -21.85
CA PRO A 26 1.27 0.93 -22.48
C PRO A 26 0.19 0.16 -21.69
N ASP A 27 -1.08 0.55 -21.90
CA ASP A 27 -2.23 -0.02 -21.18
C ASP A 27 -2.31 -1.55 -21.30
N SER A 28 -1.97 -2.11 -22.45
CA SER A 28 -1.94 -3.57 -22.66
C SER A 28 -0.96 -4.29 -21.73
N ILE A 29 0.18 -3.68 -21.42
CA ILE A 29 1.16 -4.25 -20.50
C ILE A 29 0.71 -4.04 -19.04
N GLN A 30 0.05 -2.93 -18.72
CA GLN A 30 -0.59 -2.71 -17.42
C GLN A 30 -1.62 -3.80 -17.11
N GLN A 31 -2.47 -4.12 -18.10
CA GLN A 31 -3.47 -5.18 -17.99
C GLN A 31 -2.82 -6.58 -17.90
N LEU A 32 -1.75 -6.81 -18.66
CA LEU A 32 -1.00 -8.08 -18.61
C LEU A 32 -0.43 -8.33 -17.22
N ASP A 33 0.16 -7.33 -16.57
CA ASP A 33 0.68 -7.46 -15.21
C ASP A 33 -0.41 -7.91 -14.22
N ALA A 34 -1.61 -7.30 -14.29
CA ALA A 34 -2.73 -7.71 -13.44
C ALA A 34 -3.16 -9.16 -13.71
N GLN A 35 -3.15 -9.59 -14.99
CA GLN A 35 -3.45 -10.97 -15.37
C GLN A 35 -2.42 -11.96 -14.84
N ILE A 36 -1.13 -11.65 -14.95
CA ILE A 36 -0.05 -12.48 -14.41
C ILE A 36 -0.20 -12.62 -12.90
N LEU A 37 -0.37 -11.52 -12.18
CA LEU A 37 -0.57 -11.54 -10.72
C LEU A 37 -1.76 -12.42 -10.33
N LYS A 38 -2.89 -12.29 -11.02
CA LYS A 38 -4.11 -13.03 -10.68
C LYS A 38 -4.09 -14.48 -11.13
N LYS A 39 -3.77 -14.72 -12.42
CA LYS A 39 -4.00 -16.03 -13.06
C LYS A 39 -2.80 -16.96 -12.95
N GLU A 40 -1.59 -16.42 -13.03
CA GLU A 40 -0.38 -17.24 -13.02
C GLU A 40 0.21 -17.37 -11.61
N LEU A 41 0.25 -16.27 -10.85
CA LEU A 41 0.81 -16.25 -9.48
C LEU A 41 -0.24 -16.51 -8.39
N GLY A 42 -1.52 -16.55 -8.73
CA GLY A 42 -2.59 -16.85 -7.78
C GLY A 42 -2.80 -15.79 -6.70
N CYS A 43 -2.36 -14.56 -6.93
CA CYS A 43 -2.56 -13.46 -6.01
C CYS A 43 -4.04 -13.06 -5.92
N ASN A 44 -4.47 -12.62 -4.74
CA ASN A 44 -5.76 -11.97 -4.54
C ASN A 44 -5.63 -10.51 -4.11
N ALA A 45 -4.41 -10.06 -3.85
CA ALA A 45 -4.09 -8.69 -3.49
C ALA A 45 -2.79 -8.23 -4.15
N VAL A 46 -2.64 -6.92 -4.32
CA VAL A 46 -1.42 -6.27 -4.77
C VAL A 46 -1.26 -4.94 -4.02
N ARG A 47 -0.02 -4.62 -3.62
CA ARG A 47 0.31 -3.29 -3.15
C ARG A 47 1.04 -2.54 -4.28
N THR A 48 0.58 -1.34 -4.58
CA THR A 48 1.18 -0.48 -5.61
C THR A 48 2.29 0.37 -4.99
N ALA A 49 3.49 -0.18 -4.97
CA ALA A 49 4.67 0.45 -4.37
C ALA A 49 5.34 1.41 -5.37
N HIS A 50 5.68 2.62 -5.05
CA HIS A 50 5.29 3.43 -3.90
C HIS A 50 4.57 4.68 -4.42
N CYS A 51 3.49 4.48 -5.15
CA CYS A 51 2.67 5.53 -5.76
C CYS A 51 1.38 4.96 -6.36
N PRO A 52 0.36 5.78 -6.62
CA PRO A 52 -0.76 5.40 -7.46
C PRO A 52 -0.27 4.97 -8.85
N GLN A 53 -0.96 4.02 -9.44
CA GLN A 53 -0.58 3.47 -10.73
C GLN A 53 -1.63 3.73 -11.81
N SER A 54 -1.33 3.31 -13.05
CA SER A 54 -2.17 3.55 -14.22
C SER A 54 -3.62 3.15 -13.99
N PRO A 55 -4.60 3.96 -14.44
CA PRO A 55 -6.00 3.55 -14.47
C PRO A 55 -6.23 2.21 -15.16
N ALA A 56 -5.55 1.93 -16.28
CA ALA A 56 -5.66 0.66 -16.97
C ALA A 56 -5.27 -0.56 -16.14
N PHE A 57 -4.33 -0.40 -15.20
CA PHE A 57 -4.01 -1.44 -14.22
C PHE A 57 -5.13 -1.63 -13.20
N LEU A 58 -5.69 -0.51 -12.69
CA LEU A 58 -6.81 -0.57 -11.73
C LEU A 58 -8.09 -1.14 -12.36
N ASP A 59 -8.41 -0.75 -13.60
CA ASP A 59 -9.52 -1.33 -14.36
C ASP A 59 -9.38 -2.86 -14.48
N ALA A 60 -8.18 -3.34 -14.83
CA ALA A 60 -7.91 -4.76 -14.89
C ALA A 60 -8.01 -5.44 -13.50
N CYS A 61 -7.59 -4.77 -12.43
CA CYS A 61 -7.78 -5.27 -11.06
C CYS A 61 -9.26 -5.38 -10.68
N ASP A 62 -10.08 -4.40 -11.10
CA ASP A 62 -11.53 -4.41 -10.89
C ASP A 62 -12.17 -5.62 -11.60
N GLU A 63 -11.86 -5.84 -12.87
CA GLU A 63 -12.37 -6.96 -13.66
C GLU A 63 -11.94 -8.34 -13.13
N LEU A 64 -10.70 -8.45 -12.68
CA LEU A 64 -10.12 -9.71 -12.20
C LEU A 64 -10.42 -10.01 -10.73
N GLY A 65 -10.96 -9.06 -9.97
CA GLY A 65 -11.15 -9.19 -8.54
C GLY A 65 -9.81 -9.28 -7.79
N LEU A 66 -8.85 -8.44 -8.14
CA LEU A 66 -7.55 -8.30 -7.48
C LEU A 66 -7.60 -7.10 -6.55
N LEU A 67 -7.53 -7.31 -5.24
CA LEU A 67 -7.58 -6.25 -4.24
C LEU A 67 -6.33 -5.36 -4.30
N VAL A 68 -6.50 -4.05 -4.21
CA VAL A 68 -5.41 -3.08 -4.36
C VAL A 68 -5.22 -2.28 -3.06
N PHE A 69 -4.02 -2.35 -2.51
CA PHE A 69 -3.51 -1.41 -1.52
C PHE A 69 -2.70 -0.34 -2.26
N THR A 70 -3.28 0.83 -2.49
CA THR A 70 -2.59 1.96 -3.12
C THR A 70 -2.12 2.97 -2.09
N GLU A 71 -0.97 3.59 -2.31
CA GLU A 71 -0.35 4.49 -1.34
C GLU A 71 0.08 5.82 -1.95
N MET A 72 0.18 6.84 -1.08
CA MET A 72 0.67 8.15 -1.48
C MET A 72 2.11 8.05 -2.02
N PRO A 73 2.48 8.88 -3.02
CA PRO A 73 3.82 8.85 -3.59
C PRO A 73 4.91 9.17 -2.56
N GLY A 74 5.99 8.39 -2.59
CA GLY A 74 7.18 8.66 -1.78
C GLY A 74 7.79 7.41 -1.15
N TRP A 75 9.08 7.50 -0.87
CA TRP A 75 9.86 6.41 -0.28
C TRP A 75 10.91 6.95 0.68
N GLN A 76 10.88 6.47 1.93
CA GLN A 76 11.81 6.72 3.04
C GLN A 76 11.93 8.17 3.53
N HIS A 77 11.84 9.17 2.67
CA HIS A 77 12.12 10.56 3.01
C HIS A 77 10.87 11.43 3.09
N ILE A 78 10.87 12.36 4.05
CA ILE A 78 9.89 13.43 4.21
C ILE A 78 10.66 14.74 4.05
N GLY A 79 10.17 15.62 3.19
CA GLY A 79 10.78 16.93 2.95
C GLY A 79 10.30 18.02 3.94
N ASP A 80 10.57 19.24 3.56
CA ASP A 80 10.15 20.45 4.28
C ASP A 80 8.63 20.71 4.17
N GLU A 81 8.15 21.82 4.70
CA GLU A 81 6.72 22.15 4.68
C GLU A 81 6.18 22.40 3.27
N VAL A 82 6.99 22.86 2.32
CA VAL A 82 6.59 23.01 0.91
C VAL A 82 6.37 21.65 0.29
N TRP A 83 7.31 20.72 0.50
CA TRP A 83 7.19 19.33 0.06
C TRP A 83 5.97 18.64 0.71
N LYS A 84 5.76 18.83 2.03
CA LYS A 84 4.61 18.24 2.75
C LYS A 84 3.27 18.76 2.22
N ALA A 85 3.20 20.04 1.86
CA ALA A 85 2.00 20.61 1.26
C ALA A 85 1.69 19.97 -0.10
N GLN A 86 2.71 19.78 -0.95
CA GLN A 86 2.56 19.08 -2.23
C GLN A 86 2.23 17.60 -2.03
N ALA A 87 2.87 16.93 -1.11
CA ALA A 87 2.58 15.52 -0.80
C ALA A 87 1.14 15.32 -0.29
N LEU A 88 0.62 16.27 0.51
CA LEU A 88 -0.77 16.27 0.93
C LEU A 88 -1.74 16.46 -0.25
N GLN A 89 -1.38 17.29 -1.22
CA GLN A 89 -2.15 17.47 -2.44
C GLN A 89 -2.14 16.18 -3.28
N ASN A 90 -0.98 15.56 -3.49
CA ASN A 90 -0.84 14.28 -4.19
C ASN A 90 -1.69 13.18 -3.51
N CYS A 91 -1.75 13.19 -2.18
CA CYS A 91 -2.57 12.26 -1.41
C CYS A 91 -4.07 12.45 -1.72
N ARG A 92 -4.55 13.69 -1.84
CA ARG A 92 -5.94 13.98 -2.24
C ARG A 92 -6.22 13.54 -3.68
N GLU A 93 -5.31 13.83 -4.59
CA GLU A 93 -5.41 13.44 -6.00
C GLU A 93 -5.47 11.92 -6.17
N MET A 94 -4.64 11.17 -5.44
CA MET A 94 -4.70 9.72 -5.39
C MET A 94 -6.11 9.21 -5.04
N VAL A 95 -6.71 9.75 -3.98
CA VAL A 95 -8.06 9.32 -3.58
C VAL A 95 -9.08 9.69 -4.64
N CYS A 96 -9.04 10.93 -5.16
CA CYS A 96 -9.96 11.37 -6.20
C CYS A 96 -9.88 10.52 -7.47
N GLN A 97 -8.66 10.14 -7.86
CA GLN A 97 -8.41 9.30 -9.03
C GLN A 97 -8.89 7.87 -8.82
N CYS A 98 -8.63 7.29 -7.64
CA CYS A 98 -8.75 5.84 -7.44
C CYS A 98 -10.02 5.41 -6.68
N ARG A 99 -10.77 6.31 -6.03
CA ARG A 99 -11.89 5.94 -5.15
C ARG A 99 -13.06 5.23 -5.84
N ASN A 100 -13.19 5.38 -7.15
CA ASN A 100 -14.25 4.72 -7.91
C ASN A 100 -13.87 3.30 -8.37
N HIS A 101 -12.64 2.85 -8.09
CA HIS A 101 -12.22 1.47 -8.35
C HIS A 101 -12.60 0.57 -7.17
N PRO A 102 -13.50 -0.40 -7.36
CA PRO A 102 -13.91 -1.33 -6.30
C PRO A 102 -12.78 -2.25 -5.82
N SER A 103 -11.74 -2.46 -6.63
CA SER A 103 -10.54 -3.20 -6.25
C SER A 103 -9.75 -2.52 -5.15
N VAL A 104 -9.74 -1.19 -5.07
CA VAL A 104 -9.03 -0.45 -4.02
C VAL A 104 -9.72 -0.70 -2.68
N PHE A 105 -9.03 -1.37 -1.76
CA PHE A 105 -9.58 -1.70 -0.44
C PHE A 105 -8.88 -1.02 0.73
N LEU A 106 -7.69 -0.43 0.49
CA LEU A 106 -6.85 0.14 1.54
C LEU A 106 -6.06 1.35 0.99
N TRP A 107 -6.09 2.45 1.74
CA TRP A 107 -5.37 3.68 1.40
C TRP A 107 -4.06 3.80 2.16
N GLY A 108 -2.94 3.94 1.48
CA GLY A 108 -1.65 4.26 2.07
C GLY A 108 -1.52 5.74 2.39
N ALA A 109 -1.67 6.08 3.67
CA ALA A 109 -1.65 7.45 4.17
C ALA A 109 -0.25 7.92 4.61
N ARG A 110 0.77 7.09 4.40
CA ARG A 110 2.14 7.31 4.87
C ARG A 110 3.13 7.09 3.73
N VAL A 111 4.18 7.90 3.70
CA VAL A 111 5.35 7.65 2.85
C VAL A 111 6.01 6.35 3.30
N SER A 112 6.10 5.38 2.40
CA SER A 112 6.63 4.06 2.71
C SER A 112 8.01 4.11 3.34
N GLY A 113 8.17 3.45 4.48
CA GLY A 113 9.46 3.33 5.18
C GLY A 113 10.01 4.61 5.80
N SER A 114 9.27 5.70 5.82
CA SER A 114 9.72 6.97 6.42
C SER A 114 9.69 6.96 7.94
N ALA A 115 10.42 7.89 8.54
CA ALA A 115 10.33 8.20 9.96
C ALA A 115 8.92 8.69 10.36
N ASP A 116 8.64 8.67 11.66
CA ASP A 116 7.39 9.22 12.19
C ASP A 116 7.36 10.75 12.08
N ASP A 117 6.23 11.27 11.61
CA ASP A 117 5.87 12.69 11.65
C ASP A 117 4.38 12.80 11.97
N GLU A 118 4.09 12.95 13.26
CA GLU A 118 2.71 12.94 13.76
C GLU A 118 1.84 14.01 13.11
N ALA A 119 2.35 15.23 13.03
CA ALA A 119 1.60 16.37 12.50
C ALA A 119 1.28 16.16 11.02
N PHE A 120 2.24 15.71 10.23
CA PHE A 120 2.05 15.44 8.81
C PHE A 120 1.10 14.28 8.57
N TYR A 121 1.29 13.15 9.25
CA TYR A 121 0.47 11.96 9.03
C TYR A 121 -0.95 12.06 9.60
N LYS A 122 -1.19 12.91 10.59
CA LYS A 122 -2.58 13.30 10.95
C LYS A 122 -3.27 13.99 9.78
N ARG A 123 -2.58 14.93 9.12
CA ARG A 123 -3.13 15.67 7.95
C ARG A 123 -3.43 14.76 6.75
N THR A 124 -2.55 13.80 6.43
CA THR A 124 -2.78 12.85 5.33
C THR A 124 -3.94 11.92 5.61
N ASN A 125 -4.02 11.36 6.81
CA ASN A 125 -5.12 10.50 7.23
C ASN A 125 -6.47 11.24 7.21
N GLU A 126 -6.52 12.46 7.73
CA GLU A 126 -7.73 13.30 7.70
C GLU A 126 -8.15 13.62 6.26
N ALA A 127 -7.21 13.95 5.37
CA ALA A 127 -7.50 14.26 3.98
C ALA A 127 -8.11 13.06 3.25
N ILE A 128 -7.56 11.87 3.45
CA ILE A 128 -8.09 10.63 2.87
C ILE A 128 -9.51 10.36 3.41
N ARG A 129 -9.69 10.35 4.73
CA ARG A 129 -10.99 10.04 5.36
C ARG A 129 -12.09 11.02 4.98
N ARG A 130 -11.75 12.29 4.70
CA ARG A 130 -12.73 13.27 4.20
C ARG A 130 -13.19 12.98 2.77
N LEU A 131 -12.31 12.44 1.93
CA LEU A 131 -12.60 12.15 0.52
C LEU A 131 -13.20 10.76 0.32
N ASP A 132 -12.82 9.81 1.17
CA ASP A 132 -13.36 8.46 1.21
C ASP A 132 -13.44 7.93 2.66
N PRO A 133 -14.58 8.06 3.33
CA PRO A 133 -14.79 7.51 4.66
C PRO A 133 -15.09 6.01 4.67
N THR A 134 -15.17 5.37 3.51
CA THR A 134 -15.66 3.98 3.39
C THR A 134 -14.54 2.95 3.49
N ARG A 135 -13.30 3.35 3.18
CA ARG A 135 -12.13 2.46 3.18
C ARG A 135 -11.15 2.84 4.29
N PRO A 136 -10.51 1.85 4.92
CA PRO A 136 -9.51 2.10 5.95
C PRO A 136 -8.22 2.70 5.39
N THR A 137 -7.45 3.33 6.28
CA THR A 137 -6.10 3.82 6.00
C THR A 137 -5.05 2.88 6.58
N ALA A 138 -3.87 2.83 5.94
CA ALA A 138 -2.68 2.13 6.40
C ALA A 138 -1.42 2.94 6.13
N GLY A 139 -0.29 2.47 6.61
CA GLY A 139 1.00 3.06 6.29
C GLY A 139 2.12 2.05 6.48
N ALA A 140 2.89 1.79 5.43
CA ALA A 140 4.01 0.84 5.45
C ALA A 140 5.21 1.42 6.23
N ARG A 141 5.68 0.69 7.22
CA ARG A 141 6.74 1.08 8.16
C ARG A 141 7.92 0.13 8.12
N ASN A 142 9.12 0.67 8.26
CA ASN A 142 10.35 -0.10 8.41
C ASN A 142 10.85 -0.13 9.86
N PHE A 143 10.22 0.64 10.76
CA PHE A 143 10.68 0.80 12.15
C PHE A 143 9.69 0.15 13.11
N ARG A 144 10.20 -0.66 14.02
CA ARG A 144 9.42 -1.20 15.15
C ARG A 144 8.97 -0.06 16.07
N LYS A 145 7.81 -0.22 16.69
CA LYS A 145 7.21 0.76 17.63
C LYS A 145 6.90 2.12 16.99
N SER A 146 6.90 2.20 15.65
CA SER A 146 6.48 3.38 14.92
C SER A 146 5.03 3.72 15.24
N GLN A 147 4.74 5.01 15.29
CA GLN A 147 3.44 5.55 15.65
C GLN A 147 2.31 5.04 14.73
N LEU A 148 1.16 4.71 15.31
CA LEU A 148 -0.04 4.30 14.58
C LEU A 148 -1.09 5.42 14.61
N LEU A 149 -1.34 6.02 13.45
CA LEU A 149 -2.39 7.03 13.23
C LEU A 149 -3.47 6.52 12.27
N GLU A 150 -3.16 5.47 11.55
CA GLU A 150 -3.99 4.81 10.56
C GLU A 150 -4.92 3.77 11.20
N ASP A 151 -5.78 3.15 10.40
CA ASP A 151 -6.68 2.08 10.84
C ASP A 151 -6.00 0.71 10.83
N VAL A 152 -4.96 0.54 10.01
CA VAL A 152 -4.18 -0.69 9.89
C VAL A 152 -2.70 -0.38 10.06
N TYR A 153 -2.02 -1.12 10.95
CA TYR A 153 -0.57 -1.09 11.08
C TYR A 153 0.05 -1.96 10.01
N ALA A 154 0.62 -1.36 8.97
CA ALA A 154 1.35 -2.08 7.94
C ALA A 154 2.86 -2.02 8.23
N TYR A 155 3.54 -3.16 8.11
CA TYR A 155 4.96 -3.31 8.44
C TYR A 155 5.71 -4.04 7.33
N ASN A 156 6.87 -3.52 6.97
CA ASN A 156 7.82 -4.15 6.06
C ASN A 156 8.78 -5.00 6.88
N ASP A 157 8.65 -6.32 6.78
CA ASP A 157 9.38 -7.28 7.59
C ASP A 157 10.47 -7.99 6.79
N TYR A 158 11.69 -7.56 6.98
CA TYR A 158 12.87 -8.17 6.39
C TYR A 158 13.71 -8.96 7.42
N SER A 159 13.08 -9.47 8.47
CA SER A 159 13.76 -10.22 9.54
C SER A 159 14.15 -11.64 9.15
N TYR A 160 13.56 -12.20 8.11
CA TYR A 160 13.82 -13.58 7.68
C TYR A 160 15.28 -13.81 7.27
N ARG A 161 15.88 -14.86 7.82
CA ARG A 161 17.30 -15.23 7.62
C ARG A 161 17.45 -16.66 7.07
N GLY A 162 16.44 -17.15 6.32
CA GLY A 162 16.45 -18.49 5.74
C GLY A 162 16.05 -19.62 6.70
N ARG A 163 15.78 -19.32 7.98
CA ARG A 163 15.36 -20.28 9.00
C ARG A 163 14.31 -19.66 9.94
N GLY A 164 13.40 -20.49 10.44
CA GLY A 164 12.37 -20.07 11.39
C GLY A 164 11.13 -19.45 10.73
N ALA A 165 10.41 -18.59 11.48
CA ALA A 165 9.24 -17.91 10.97
C ALA A 165 9.60 -16.89 9.88
N ALA A 166 8.74 -16.77 8.87
CA ALA A 166 8.95 -15.84 7.76
C ALA A 166 8.89 -14.37 8.19
N CYS A 167 8.17 -14.05 9.25
CA CYS A 167 8.00 -12.70 9.78
C CYS A 167 8.06 -12.71 11.31
N GLU A 168 8.34 -11.57 11.90
CA GLU A 168 8.32 -11.37 13.34
C GLU A 168 6.91 -11.44 13.91
N ALA A 169 6.80 -11.82 15.18
CA ALA A 169 5.54 -11.73 15.89
C ALA A 169 5.10 -10.26 16.00
N ARG A 170 3.82 -9.99 15.79
CA ARG A 170 3.24 -8.63 15.92
C ARG A 170 3.67 -7.93 17.22
N SER A 171 3.69 -8.67 18.34
CA SER A 171 4.07 -8.12 19.66
C SER A 171 5.52 -7.62 19.73
N ALA A 172 6.42 -8.10 18.87
CA ALA A 172 7.78 -7.60 18.74
C ALA A 172 7.84 -6.31 17.92
N VAL A 173 6.89 -6.11 17.02
CA VAL A 173 6.85 -4.97 16.10
C VAL A 173 6.08 -3.80 16.69
N THR A 174 4.89 -4.03 17.26
CA THR A 174 4.06 -2.98 17.82
C THR A 174 3.33 -3.42 19.09
N PRO A 175 3.27 -2.57 20.14
CA PRO A 175 2.46 -2.84 21.33
C PRO A 175 0.96 -2.60 21.06
N ASP A 176 0.58 -1.93 19.97
CA ASP A 176 -0.82 -1.61 19.67
C ASP A 176 -1.54 -2.82 19.10
N THR A 177 -2.49 -3.34 19.87
CA THR A 177 -3.32 -4.50 19.50
C THR A 177 -4.74 -4.11 19.08
N ARG A 178 -5.10 -2.83 19.16
CA ARG A 178 -6.48 -2.33 18.92
C ARG A 178 -6.85 -2.29 17.44
N LYS A 179 -5.86 -2.19 16.56
CA LYS A 179 -6.03 -2.00 15.11
C LYS A 179 -5.62 -3.25 14.33
N GLY A 180 -5.98 -3.32 13.05
CA GLY A 180 -5.51 -4.37 12.16
C GLY A 180 -3.98 -4.34 11.99
N TYR A 181 -3.39 -5.50 11.68
CA TYR A 181 -1.96 -5.63 11.40
C TYR A 181 -1.77 -6.34 10.06
N LEU A 182 -0.88 -5.80 9.23
CA LEU A 182 -0.58 -6.31 7.90
C LEU A 182 0.93 -6.31 7.68
N ILE A 183 1.48 -7.42 7.22
CA ILE A 183 2.83 -7.43 6.64
C ILE A 183 2.70 -6.95 5.20
N SER A 184 3.26 -5.77 4.90
CA SER A 184 3.19 -5.13 3.59
C SER A 184 4.32 -5.51 2.65
N GLU A 185 5.46 -5.91 3.21
CA GLU A 185 6.60 -6.45 2.46
C GLU A 185 7.33 -7.50 3.29
N PHE A 186 7.74 -8.61 2.68
CA PHE A 186 8.62 -9.62 3.28
C PHE A 186 9.25 -10.49 2.19
N GLY A 187 10.28 -11.25 2.55
CA GLY A 187 10.87 -12.28 1.69
C GLY A 187 11.67 -11.79 0.49
N GLY A 188 11.90 -10.49 0.34
CA GLY A 188 12.78 -9.93 -0.68
C GLY A 188 14.25 -10.18 -0.33
N GLN A 189 15.10 -10.41 -1.34
CA GLN A 189 16.55 -10.28 -1.18
C GLN A 189 16.90 -8.79 -1.27
N GLN A 190 17.64 -8.31 -0.27
CA GLN A 190 18.30 -7.00 -0.29
C GLN A 190 19.71 -7.14 -0.80
#